data_de9b73b954100e3c61cea2f100ee3c68
#
_entry.id   de9b73b954100e3c61cea2f100ee3c68
#
_cell.length_a   1.000
_cell.length_b   1.000
_cell.length_c   1.000
_cell.angle_alpha   90.00
_cell.angle_beta   90.00
_cell.angle_gamma   90.00
#
_symmetry.space_group_name_H-M   'P 1'
#
loop_
_entity.id
_entity.type
_entity.pdbx_description
1 polymer ?
#
loop_
_entity_poly.entity_id
_entity_poly.type
_entity_poly.pdbx_seq_one_letter_code
_entity_poly.pdbx_strand_id
1 'polypeptide(L)'
;VQPYEISVSTEEKEGAVTVSAPDGGMLYSGNNRLVFQNDFGSQTFNASDGGVVRSEDTAVLQGNIIITGEAVSAAAPGNYTGTTTFSISWKEGSGETDNPGDTDPDDSEETPEPGRYTADVSLWHATNDALSMGNAALQPQGVFVVAEDGSMTLELTFQAISISGLEGYLYRLRKVDMSTVVYNDYNYPVQYEANDASVLEYYTGVHDGYNDPDSPSYDANTEGKEYPKVVSIPVEQGENMNYVEIYVPVMEAIGTGQGTQIARLSIDWDSLQAETDDPGTED
;
A
#
# COMPACT_ATOMS: atom_id res chain seq x y z
N VAL A 1 27.15 11.70 2.47
CA VAL A 1 26.37 11.10 3.54
C VAL A 1 26.01 12.16 4.54
N GLN A 2 24.74 12.30 4.85
CA GLN A 2 24.22 13.23 5.84
C GLN A 2 23.53 12.41 6.95
N PRO A 3 24.10 12.35 8.16
CA PRO A 3 23.45 11.71 9.30
C PRO A 3 22.27 12.55 9.79
N TYR A 4 21.27 11.88 10.34
CA TYR A 4 20.15 12.50 11.05
C TYR A 4 19.73 11.65 12.24
N GLU A 5 19.00 12.24 13.15
CA GLU A 5 18.50 11.60 14.36
C GLU A 5 17.01 11.88 14.50
N ILE A 6 16.28 10.87 14.95
CA ILE A 6 14.87 10.98 15.31
C ILE A 6 14.77 10.68 16.80
N SER A 7 14.18 11.59 17.54
CA SER A 7 13.88 11.40 18.94
C SER A 7 12.45 10.90 19.08
N VAL A 8 12.27 9.77 19.74
CA VAL A 8 10.95 9.17 20.02
C VAL A 8 10.76 9.09 21.51
N SER A 9 9.58 9.50 21.98
CA SER A 9 9.19 9.36 23.38
C SER A 9 7.75 8.86 23.47
N THR A 10 7.45 8.06 24.50
CA THR A 10 6.12 7.58 24.83
C THR A 10 5.86 7.68 26.32
N GLU A 11 4.61 7.94 26.70
CA GLU A 11 4.16 7.92 28.10
C GLU A 11 3.71 6.51 28.55
N GLU A 12 3.58 5.57 27.59
CA GLU A 12 3.17 4.21 27.87
C GLU A 12 4.30 3.43 28.56
N LYS A 13 3.90 2.50 29.40
CA LYS A 13 4.83 1.72 30.25
C LYS A 13 5.13 0.34 29.70
N GLU A 14 4.27 -0.15 28.85
CA GLU A 14 4.32 -1.50 28.28
C GLU A 14 3.97 -1.38 26.79
N GLY A 15 4.56 -2.21 25.95
CA GLY A 15 4.34 -2.20 24.51
C GLY A 15 5.60 -1.98 23.70
N ALA A 16 5.44 -1.79 22.42
CA ALA A 16 6.53 -1.55 21.47
C ALA A 16 6.24 -0.37 20.54
N VAL A 17 7.22 0.45 20.30
CA VAL A 17 7.19 1.48 19.26
C VAL A 17 8.08 1.01 18.11
N THR A 18 7.52 0.95 16.93
CA THR A 18 8.29 0.71 15.70
C THR A 18 8.30 1.98 14.86
N VAL A 19 9.48 2.40 14.45
CA VAL A 19 9.68 3.51 13.51
C VAL A 19 10.31 2.96 12.27
N SER A 20 9.72 3.22 11.12
CA SER A 20 10.24 2.80 9.82
C SER A 20 10.30 3.97 8.84
N ALA A 21 11.20 3.86 7.88
CA ALA A 21 11.34 4.82 6.79
C ALA A 21 11.64 4.10 5.48
N PRO A 22 11.25 4.67 4.32
CA PRO A 22 11.65 4.15 3.01
C PRO A 22 13.17 4.13 2.87
N ASP A 23 13.69 3.14 2.14
CA ASP A 23 15.13 2.96 1.88
C ASP A 23 15.76 4.07 1.03
N GLY A 24 14.96 5.02 0.55
CA GLY A 24 15.43 6.16 -0.22
C GLY A 24 14.30 7.00 -0.81
N GLY A 25 14.66 7.90 -1.72
CA GLY A 25 13.70 8.81 -2.35
C GLY A 25 14.35 9.75 -3.36
N MET A 26 13.61 10.79 -3.71
CA MET A 26 14.07 11.80 -4.66
C MET A 26 14.05 13.21 -4.08
N LEU A 27 15.07 13.96 -4.42
CA LEU A 27 15.15 15.40 -4.23
C LEU A 27 14.91 16.11 -5.56
N TYR A 28 14.27 17.26 -5.55
CA TYR A 28 13.90 18.02 -6.73
C TYR A 28 14.48 19.44 -6.71
N SER A 29 14.88 19.92 -7.88
CA SER A 29 15.24 21.30 -8.14
C SER A 29 14.63 21.74 -9.49
N GLY A 30 13.44 22.31 -9.46
CA GLY A 30 12.63 22.49 -10.66
C GLY A 30 12.29 21.14 -11.31
N ASN A 31 12.72 20.96 -12.56
CA ASN A 31 12.54 19.69 -13.30
C ASN A 31 13.70 18.71 -13.10
N ASN A 32 14.75 19.12 -12.37
CA ASN A 32 15.90 18.26 -12.10
C ASN A 32 15.64 17.40 -10.88
N ARG A 33 16.20 16.20 -10.86
CA ARG A 33 16.03 15.20 -9.82
C ARG A 33 17.37 14.67 -9.34
N LEU A 34 17.41 14.25 -8.08
CA LEU A 34 18.58 13.66 -7.45
C LEU A 34 18.12 12.55 -6.51
N VAL A 35 18.56 11.33 -6.77
CA VAL A 35 18.20 10.15 -5.95
C VAL A 35 19.05 10.15 -4.68
N PHE A 36 18.42 9.81 -3.56
CA PHE A 36 19.11 9.51 -2.31
C PHE A 36 18.70 8.13 -1.80
N GLN A 37 19.56 7.53 -1.01
CA GLN A 37 19.30 6.34 -0.22
C GLN A 37 19.12 6.73 1.24
N ASN A 38 18.35 5.95 1.97
CA ASN A 38 18.13 6.08 3.40
C ASN A 38 18.41 4.73 4.05
N ASP A 39 19.33 4.67 4.99
CA ASP A 39 19.70 3.43 5.67
C ASP A 39 19.00 3.21 7.01
N PHE A 40 17.94 3.96 7.27
CA PHE A 40 17.20 3.89 8.53
C PHE A 40 16.51 2.53 8.72
N GLY A 41 15.85 2.03 7.68
CA GLY A 41 15.09 0.79 7.72
C GLY A 41 13.92 0.85 8.70
N SER A 42 13.81 -0.19 9.54
CA SER A 42 12.81 -0.30 10.61
C SER A 42 13.51 -0.57 11.94
N GLN A 43 13.14 0.16 12.98
CA GLN A 43 13.73 0.06 14.32
C GLN A 43 12.61 -0.03 15.36
N THR A 44 12.64 -1.07 16.19
CA THR A 44 11.61 -1.36 17.20
C THR A 44 12.20 -1.25 18.61
N PHE A 45 11.43 -0.69 19.53
CA PHE A 45 11.77 -0.51 20.93
C PHE A 45 10.66 -1.12 21.77
N ASN A 46 11.03 -2.05 22.67
CA ASN A 46 10.11 -2.69 23.60
C ASN A 46 10.19 -2.04 24.98
N ALA A 47 9.05 -1.78 25.58
CA ALA A 47 8.95 -1.22 26.94
C ALA A 47 9.61 -2.14 28.00
N SER A 48 9.47 -3.44 27.82
CA SER A 48 9.99 -4.47 28.73
C SER A 48 11.51 -4.50 28.83
N ASP A 49 12.22 -4.09 27.78
CA ASP A 49 13.68 -4.17 27.70
C ASP A 49 14.38 -2.93 28.28
N GLY A 50 13.62 -2.02 28.91
CA GLY A 50 14.15 -0.73 29.38
C GLY A 50 14.54 0.21 28.25
N GLY A 51 14.27 -0.19 27.01
CA GLY A 51 14.57 0.56 25.79
C GLY A 51 13.43 1.45 25.33
N VAL A 52 12.27 1.37 25.97
CA VAL A 52 11.20 2.31 25.68
C VAL A 52 11.40 3.56 26.46
N VAL A 53 11.41 4.54 25.75
CA VAL A 53 11.52 5.90 26.09
C VAL A 53 10.26 6.38 26.75
N ARG A 54 10.36 6.60 28.03
CA ARG A 54 9.39 7.40 28.78
C ARG A 54 9.66 8.88 28.52
N SER A 55 8.75 9.75 28.88
CA SER A 55 8.90 11.21 28.69
C SER A 55 10.19 11.80 29.28
N GLU A 56 10.88 11.08 30.16
CA GLU A 56 12.14 11.49 30.76
C GLU A 56 13.40 10.90 30.06
N ASP A 57 13.22 9.83 29.28
CA ASP A 57 14.29 9.20 28.51
C ASP A 57 13.90 9.21 27.01
N THR A 58 14.70 9.81 26.15
CA THR A 58 14.44 9.92 24.72
C THR A 58 15.31 8.91 23.98
N ALA A 59 14.73 7.90 23.28
CA ALA A 59 15.50 7.11 22.33
C ALA A 59 15.85 7.98 21.13
N VAL A 60 17.11 7.88 20.76
CA VAL A 60 17.61 8.55 19.58
C VAL A 60 17.88 7.49 18.52
N LEU A 61 17.06 7.51 17.49
CA LEU A 61 17.19 6.67 16.31
C LEU A 61 18.10 7.36 15.32
N GLN A 62 18.99 6.62 14.71
CA GLN A 62 19.96 7.17 13.78
C GLN A 62 19.76 6.59 12.38
N GLY A 63 19.81 7.46 11.37
CA GLY A 63 19.83 7.11 9.98
C GLY A 63 20.75 8.02 9.17
N ASN A 64 21.00 7.64 7.94
CA ASN A 64 21.81 8.44 7.03
C ASN A 64 21.07 8.64 5.70
N ILE A 65 21.04 9.86 5.24
CA ILE A 65 20.75 10.17 3.84
C ILE A 65 22.04 10.06 3.05
N ILE A 66 22.04 9.17 2.07
CA ILE A 66 23.22 8.84 1.27
C ILE A 66 22.98 9.29 -0.17
N ILE A 67 23.76 10.24 -0.65
CA ILE A 67 23.78 10.63 -2.06
C ILE A 67 25.15 10.20 -2.61
N THR A 68 25.13 9.37 -3.65
CA THR A 68 26.35 8.86 -4.25
C THR A 68 27.08 9.94 -5.04
N GLY A 69 28.42 9.84 -5.13
CA GLY A 69 29.21 10.79 -5.94
C GLY A 69 28.82 10.77 -7.43
N GLU A 70 28.36 9.64 -7.94
CA GLU A 70 27.87 9.49 -9.30
C GLU A 70 26.56 10.29 -9.49
N ALA A 71 25.59 10.15 -8.57
CA ALA A 71 24.35 10.90 -8.61
C ALA A 71 24.58 12.42 -8.55
N VAL A 72 25.51 12.86 -7.68
CA VAL A 72 25.91 14.29 -7.61
C VAL A 72 26.54 14.77 -8.91
N SER A 73 27.41 13.94 -9.51
CA SER A 73 28.12 14.33 -10.74
C SER A 73 27.19 14.40 -11.96
N ALA A 74 26.11 13.63 -11.96
CA ALA A 74 25.10 13.63 -13.02
C ALA A 74 24.04 14.73 -12.82
N ALA A 75 23.92 15.29 -11.62
CA ALA A 75 22.91 16.28 -11.29
C ALA A 75 23.25 17.67 -11.86
N ALA A 76 22.24 18.38 -12.36
CA ALA A 76 22.37 19.78 -12.72
C ALA A 76 22.63 20.65 -11.47
N PRO A 77 23.35 21.76 -11.58
CA PRO A 77 23.49 22.69 -10.46
C PRO A 77 22.14 23.21 -9.96
N GLY A 78 21.90 23.19 -8.63
CA GLY A 78 20.65 23.67 -8.06
C GLY A 78 20.53 23.36 -6.57
N ASN A 79 19.47 23.90 -5.96
CA ASN A 79 19.07 23.54 -4.61
C ASN A 79 18.04 22.42 -4.72
N TYR A 80 18.36 21.26 -4.17
CA TYR A 80 17.51 20.08 -4.21
C TYR A 80 16.79 19.91 -2.88
N THR A 81 15.49 19.75 -2.92
CA THR A 81 14.64 19.52 -1.74
C THR A 81 13.76 18.29 -1.96
N GLY A 82 13.42 17.61 -0.89
CA GLY A 82 12.52 16.46 -0.89
C GLY A 82 11.98 16.20 0.50
N THR A 83 11.06 15.24 0.58
CA THR A 83 10.43 14.81 1.82
C THR A 83 10.61 13.31 1.95
N THR A 84 10.90 12.84 3.15
CA THR A 84 10.78 11.44 3.52
C THR A 84 9.75 11.31 4.64
N THR A 85 8.97 10.24 4.60
CA THR A 85 7.92 9.97 5.59
C THR A 85 8.41 8.88 6.53
N PHE A 86 8.28 9.12 7.83
CA PHE A 86 8.50 8.11 8.85
C PHE A 86 7.14 7.59 9.32
N SER A 87 6.98 6.26 9.30
CA SER A 87 5.84 5.61 9.89
C SER A 87 6.17 5.23 11.32
N ILE A 88 5.26 5.53 12.24
CA ILE A 88 5.40 5.19 13.65
C ILE A 88 4.19 4.35 14.01
N SER A 89 4.44 3.13 14.47
CA SER A 89 3.40 2.25 15.00
C SER A 89 3.65 1.97 16.48
N TRP A 90 2.56 1.79 17.22
CA TRP A 90 2.56 1.41 18.62
C TRP A 90 1.86 0.06 18.75
N LYS A 91 2.50 -0.90 19.43
CA LYS A 91 1.88 -2.17 19.82
C LYS A 91 1.71 -2.15 21.34
N GLU A 92 0.48 -2.28 21.80
CA GLU A 92 0.17 -2.31 23.23
C GLU A 92 0.75 -3.59 23.85
N GLY A 93 1.32 -3.46 25.05
CA GLY A 93 1.78 -4.62 25.80
C GLY A 93 0.57 -5.43 26.26
N SER A 94 0.57 -6.72 26.02
CA SER A 94 -0.41 -7.61 26.59
C SER A 94 -0.20 -7.63 28.11
N GLY A 95 -1.07 -6.94 28.85
CA GLY A 95 -1.08 -6.96 30.32
C GLY A 95 -1.49 -8.33 30.85
N GLU A 96 -0.60 -9.29 30.83
CA GLU A 96 -0.75 -10.54 31.56
C GLU A 96 0.13 -10.52 32.81
N THR A 97 -0.54 -10.66 33.94
CA THR A 97 0.07 -10.86 35.26
C THR A 97 0.88 -12.14 35.26
N ASP A 98 2.17 -11.99 35.57
CA ASP A 98 3.15 -13.04 35.79
C ASP A 98 2.58 -14.33 36.40
N ASN A 99 2.68 -15.40 35.65
CA ASN A 99 2.80 -16.74 36.15
C ASN A 99 4.18 -17.28 35.71
N PRO A 100 5.17 -17.45 36.61
CA PRO A 100 6.51 -17.86 36.22
C PRO A 100 6.54 -19.36 35.92
N GLY A 101 6.38 -19.71 34.67
CA GLY A 101 6.53 -21.14 34.32
C GLY A 101 6.11 -21.59 32.93
N ASP A 102 5.91 -20.69 31.96
CA ASP A 102 5.71 -21.16 30.60
C ASP A 102 6.50 -20.28 29.62
N THR A 103 7.65 -20.79 29.19
CA THR A 103 8.45 -20.24 28.12
C THR A 103 7.91 -20.81 26.82
N ASP A 104 6.92 -20.16 26.23
CA ASP A 104 6.55 -20.45 24.86
C ASP A 104 7.32 -19.49 23.91
N PRO A 105 8.21 -20.01 23.06
CA PRO A 105 8.95 -19.19 22.10
C PRO A 105 8.20 -19.12 20.78
N ASP A 106 6.96 -18.64 20.78
CA ASP A 106 6.19 -18.45 19.57
C ASP A 106 5.57 -17.02 19.53
N ASP A 107 6.44 -16.01 19.34
CA ASP A 107 6.03 -14.67 18.95
C ASP A 107 5.98 -14.61 17.40
N SER A 108 5.34 -15.59 16.81
CA SER A 108 4.84 -15.50 15.45
C SER A 108 3.59 -14.62 15.51
N GLU A 109 3.54 -13.55 14.73
CA GLU A 109 2.30 -12.80 14.47
C GLU A 109 1.21 -13.84 14.19
N GLU A 110 0.28 -14.03 15.15
CA GLU A 110 -0.76 -15.04 15.01
C GLU A 110 -1.52 -14.75 13.71
N THR A 111 -1.42 -15.67 12.78
CA THR A 111 -2.22 -15.61 11.56
C THR A 111 -3.69 -15.54 12.00
N PRO A 112 -4.48 -14.59 11.52
CA PRO A 112 -5.88 -14.51 11.89
C PRO A 112 -6.56 -15.87 11.68
N GLU A 113 -7.42 -16.24 12.60
CA GLU A 113 -8.22 -17.46 12.49
C GLU A 113 -9.01 -17.46 11.14
N PRO A 114 -9.32 -18.64 10.59
CA PRO A 114 -10.14 -18.71 9.40
C PRO A 114 -11.44 -17.92 9.55
N GLY A 115 -11.71 -17.01 8.60
CA GLY A 115 -12.85 -16.10 8.72
C GLY A 115 -12.79 -14.93 7.75
N ARG A 116 -13.67 -13.98 7.96
CA ARG A 116 -13.74 -12.73 7.21
C ARG A 116 -13.41 -11.55 8.13
N TYR A 117 -12.63 -10.65 7.62
CA TYR A 117 -12.15 -9.47 8.32
C TYR A 117 -12.25 -8.25 7.39
N THR A 118 -12.29 -7.06 7.96
CA THR A 118 -12.16 -5.81 7.21
C THR A 118 -10.92 -5.07 7.66
N ALA A 119 -10.26 -4.38 6.73
CA ALA A 119 -9.18 -3.45 7.05
C ALA A 119 -9.21 -2.27 6.08
N ASP A 120 -8.64 -1.15 6.51
CA ASP A 120 -8.53 0.04 5.68
C ASP A 120 -7.49 -0.17 4.57
N VAL A 121 -7.89 0.21 3.35
CA VAL A 121 -7.05 0.09 2.16
C VAL A 121 -7.01 1.40 1.40
N SER A 122 -5.90 1.64 0.70
CA SER A 122 -5.76 2.84 -0.12
C SER A 122 -4.84 2.59 -1.31
N LEU A 123 -5.12 3.31 -2.41
CA LEU A 123 -4.26 3.31 -3.59
C LEU A 123 -3.40 4.58 -3.62
N TRP A 124 -2.11 4.37 -3.67
CA TRP A 124 -1.10 5.42 -3.77
C TRP A 124 -0.50 5.50 -5.16
N HIS A 125 0.02 6.63 -5.51
CA HIS A 125 0.82 6.79 -6.73
C HIS A 125 2.03 5.84 -6.70
N ALA A 126 2.44 5.34 -7.87
CA ALA A 126 3.52 4.35 -7.95
C ALA A 126 4.83 4.80 -7.29
N THR A 127 5.16 6.08 -7.34
CA THR A 127 6.46 6.61 -6.89
C THR A 127 6.37 7.82 -5.95
N ASN A 128 5.21 8.46 -5.84
CA ASN A 128 5.03 9.66 -5.02
C ASN A 128 4.19 9.34 -3.79
N ASP A 129 4.44 10.03 -2.69
CA ASP A 129 3.64 9.92 -1.46
C ASP A 129 2.36 10.77 -1.58
N ALA A 130 1.53 10.38 -2.53
CA ALA A 130 0.23 10.95 -2.78
C ALA A 130 -0.74 9.85 -3.19
N LEU A 131 -2.00 9.99 -2.81
CA LEU A 131 -3.04 9.08 -3.24
C LEU A 131 -3.14 9.08 -4.78
N SER A 132 -3.29 7.89 -5.34
CA SER A 132 -3.59 7.73 -6.76
C SER A 132 -4.96 8.33 -7.07
N MET A 133 -5.15 8.79 -8.31
CA MET A 133 -6.48 9.17 -8.79
C MET A 133 -7.48 8.01 -8.66
N GLY A 134 -7.02 6.78 -8.87
CA GLY A 134 -7.83 5.57 -8.70
C GLY A 134 -8.31 5.32 -7.26
N ASN A 135 -7.70 5.96 -6.25
CA ASN A 135 -8.14 5.83 -4.87
C ASN A 135 -9.58 6.32 -4.65
N ALA A 136 -10.04 7.28 -5.43
CA ALA A 136 -11.42 7.76 -5.35
C ALA A 136 -12.46 6.72 -5.83
N ALA A 137 -12.03 5.74 -6.60
CA ALA A 137 -12.86 4.62 -7.04
C ALA A 137 -12.83 3.44 -6.04
N LEU A 138 -11.78 3.31 -5.24
CA LEU A 138 -11.66 2.24 -4.26
C LEU A 138 -12.51 2.54 -3.02
N GLN A 139 -13.30 1.58 -2.55
CA GLN A 139 -13.90 1.66 -1.23
C GLN A 139 -12.78 1.63 -0.17
N PRO A 140 -12.90 2.44 0.90
CA PRO A 140 -11.81 2.59 1.87
C PRO A 140 -11.54 1.34 2.70
N GLN A 141 -12.47 0.40 2.73
CA GLN A 141 -12.32 -0.89 3.41
C GLN A 141 -12.27 -2.02 2.41
N GLY A 142 -11.24 -2.86 2.54
CA GLY A 142 -11.14 -4.15 1.88
C GLY A 142 -11.62 -5.27 2.80
N VAL A 143 -12.07 -6.39 2.22
CA VAL A 143 -12.48 -7.58 2.99
C VAL A 143 -11.42 -8.66 2.82
N PHE A 144 -10.85 -9.10 3.92
CA PHE A 144 -9.92 -10.23 3.97
C PHE A 144 -10.68 -11.52 4.19
N VAL A 145 -10.34 -12.52 3.43
CA VAL A 145 -10.84 -13.88 3.62
C VAL A 145 -9.64 -14.75 3.96
N VAL A 146 -9.64 -15.26 5.19
CA VAL A 146 -8.64 -16.21 5.69
C VAL A 146 -9.22 -17.61 5.56
N ALA A 147 -8.55 -18.46 4.80
CA ALA A 147 -8.98 -19.85 4.60
C ALA A 147 -8.45 -20.76 5.71
N GLU A 148 -9.01 -21.98 5.82
CA GLU A 148 -8.59 -22.98 6.83
C GLU A 148 -7.11 -23.41 6.68
N ASP A 149 -6.52 -23.25 5.51
CA ASP A 149 -5.11 -23.54 5.25
C ASP A 149 -4.17 -22.35 5.52
N GLY A 150 -4.71 -21.25 6.05
CA GLY A 150 -3.97 -20.02 6.37
C GLY A 150 -3.73 -19.10 5.14
N SER A 151 -4.17 -19.50 3.96
CA SER A 151 -4.07 -18.60 2.79
C SER A 151 -5.05 -17.43 2.94
N MET A 152 -4.61 -16.25 2.48
CA MET A 152 -5.42 -15.03 2.57
C MET A 152 -5.65 -14.42 1.19
N THR A 153 -6.86 -13.90 1.01
CA THR A 153 -7.21 -13.07 -0.13
C THR A 153 -7.83 -11.76 0.33
N LEU A 154 -7.62 -10.71 -0.44
CA LEU A 154 -8.18 -9.38 -0.21
C LEU A 154 -9.19 -9.07 -1.32
N GLU A 155 -10.43 -8.88 -0.92
CA GLU A 155 -11.52 -8.43 -1.79
C GLU A 155 -11.57 -6.89 -1.78
N LEU A 156 -11.50 -6.31 -2.96
CA LEU A 156 -11.50 -4.87 -3.18
C LEU A 156 -12.75 -4.49 -3.96
N THR A 157 -13.52 -3.54 -3.45
CA THR A 157 -14.71 -3.00 -4.10
C THR A 157 -14.39 -1.68 -4.77
N PHE A 158 -14.70 -1.59 -6.05
CA PHE A 158 -14.51 -0.37 -6.86
C PHE A 158 -15.85 0.21 -7.26
N GLN A 159 -15.94 1.53 -7.25
CA GLN A 159 -17.06 2.31 -7.77
C GLN A 159 -16.64 3.09 -9.02
N ALA A 160 -17.61 3.63 -9.74
CA ALA A 160 -17.32 4.56 -10.83
C ALA A 160 -16.55 5.77 -10.33
N ILE A 161 -15.60 6.23 -11.13
CA ILE A 161 -14.88 7.48 -10.89
C ILE A 161 -15.27 8.52 -11.92
N SER A 162 -15.51 9.76 -11.48
CA SER A 162 -15.76 10.88 -12.38
C SER A 162 -14.54 11.80 -12.42
N ILE A 163 -13.92 11.92 -13.59
CA ILE A 163 -12.76 12.78 -13.81
C ILE A 163 -13.07 13.71 -14.98
N SER A 164 -13.05 15.02 -14.74
CA SER A 164 -13.27 16.05 -15.77
C SER A 164 -14.56 15.85 -16.58
N GLY A 165 -15.61 15.31 -15.94
CA GLY A 165 -16.89 15.06 -16.60
C GLY A 165 -16.94 13.76 -17.40
N LEU A 166 -15.90 12.93 -17.34
CA LEU A 166 -15.88 11.56 -17.85
C LEU A 166 -16.11 10.61 -16.70
N GLU A 167 -17.01 9.65 -16.86
CA GLU A 167 -17.22 8.55 -15.93
C GLU A 167 -16.39 7.36 -16.40
N GLY A 168 -15.69 6.72 -15.46
CA GLY A 168 -14.84 5.58 -15.73
C GLY A 168 -15.03 4.47 -14.72
N TYR A 169 -14.81 3.26 -15.18
CA TYR A 169 -14.90 2.04 -14.37
C TYR A 169 -13.59 1.27 -14.46
N LEU A 170 -13.25 0.56 -13.37
CA LEU A 170 -12.21 -0.45 -13.40
C LEU A 170 -12.59 -1.53 -14.42
N TYR A 171 -11.68 -1.82 -15.36
CA TYR A 171 -11.87 -2.96 -16.24
C TYR A 171 -11.03 -4.17 -15.79
N ARG A 172 -9.77 -3.94 -15.40
CA ARG A 172 -8.86 -4.99 -14.97
C ARG A 172 -7.95 -4.50 -13.85
N LEU A 173 -7.77 -5.36 -12.86
CA LEU A 173 -6.74 -5.24 -11.83
C LEU A 173 -5.85 -6.47 -11.88
N ARG A 174 -4.54 -6.28 -11.78
CA ARG A 174 -3.54 -7.33 -11.70
C ARG A 174 -2.64 -7.10 -10.50
N LYS A 175 -2.40 -8.11 -9.67
CA LYS A 175 -1.36 -8.04 -8.64
C LYS A 175 0.01 -8.24 -9.29
N VAL A 176 0.92 -7.32 -9.06
CA VAL A 176 2.30 -7.40 -9.54
C VAL A 176 3.09 -8.37 -8.66
N ASP A 177 3.85 -9.26 -9.28
CA ASP A 177 4.84 -10.08 -8.58
C ASP A 177 6.07 -9.21 -8.27
N MET A 178 6.18 -8.81 -7.01
CA MET A 178 7.22 -7.91 -6.53
C MET A 178 8.63 -8.47 -6.75
N SER A 179 8.80 -9.78 -6.80
CA SER A 179 10.10 -10.44 -7.05
C SER A 179 10.61 -10.24 -8.48
N THR A 180 9.72 -9.87 -9.40
CA THR A 180 10.02 -9.70 -10.84
C THR A 180 10.20 -8.26 -11.26
N VAL A 181 9.96 -7.30 -10.34
CA VAL A 181 9.93 -5.87 -10.67
C VAL A 181 11.32 -5.36 -11.02
N VAL A 182 11.43 -4.76 -12.19
CA VAL A 182 12.60 -3.98 -12.62
C VAL A 182 12.22 -2.51 -12.60
N TYR A 183 12.99 -1.72 -11.87
CA TYR A 183 12.79 -0.28 -11.76
C TYR A 183 13.69 0.48 -12.73
N ASN A 184 13.19 1.60 -13.23
CA ASN A 184 14.03 2.57 -13.93
C ASN A 184 14.77 3.49 -12.93
N ASP A 185 15.58 4.41 -13.47
CA ASP A 185 16.34 5.40 -12.68
C ASP A 185 15.45 6.33 -11.82
N TYR A 186 14.14 6.28 -12.00
CA TYR A 186 13.14 7.07 -11.27
C TYR A 186 12.35 6.24 -10.25
N ASN A 187 12.83 5.02 -9.96
CA ASN A 187 12.15 4.07 -9.09
C ASN A 187 10.72 3.72 -9.53
N TYR A 188 10.44 3.86 -10.84
CA TYR A 188 9.17 3.48 -11.43
C TYR A 188 9.27 2.07 -11.99
N PRO A 189 8.32 1.16 -11.70
CA PRO A 189 8.29 -0.19 -12.25
C PRO A 189 8.12 -0.14 -13.77
N VAL A 190 9.09 -0.63 -14.52
CA VAL A 190 9.07 -0.61 -15.99
C VAL A 190 8.96 -1.99 -16.62
N GLN A 191 9.27 -3.03 -15.85
CA GLN A 191 9.10 -4.41 -16.25
C GLN A 191 8.72 -5.24 -15.02
N TYR A 192 7.72 -6.08 -15.15
CA TYR A 192 7.21 -6.94 -14.08
C TYR A 192 6.33 -8.03 -14.67
N GLU A 193 6.12 -9.08 -13.91
CA GLU A 193 5.04 -10.04 -14.12
C GLU A 193 3.88 -9.66 -13.22
N ALA A 194 2.64 -9.89 -13.68
CA ALA A 194 1.46 -9.60 -12.90
C ALA A 194 0.35 -10.61 -13.20
N ASN A 195 -0.38 -10.99 -12.17
CA ASN A 195 -1.46 -11.95 -12.23
C ASN A 195 -2.82 -11.24 -12.14
N ASP A 196 -3.76 -11.64 -12.99
CA ASP A 196 -5.11 -11.07 -12.97
C ASP A 196 -5.80 -11.36 -11.63
N ALA A 197 -6.46 -10.34 -11.08
CA ALA A 197 -7.36 -10.52 -9.96
C ALA A 197 -8.56 -11.38 -10.38
N SER A 198 -9.08 -12.17 -9.44
CA SER A 198 -10.35 -12.88 -9.63
C SER A 198 -11.49 -11.88 -9.52
N VAL A 199 -12.42 -11.88 -10.48
CA VAL A 199 -13.61 -11.03 -10.40
C VAL A 199 -14.72 -11.80 -9.68
N LEU A 200 -15.18 -11.23 -8.57
CA LEU A 200 -16.23 -11.80 -7.72
C LEU A 200 -17.61 -11.24 -8.08
N GLU A 201 -17.68 -9.97 -8.45
CA GLU A 201 -18.94 -9.31 -8.83
C GLU A 201 -18.68 -8.35 -10.00
N TYR A 202 -19.63 -8.27 -10.92
CA TYR A 202 -19.64 -7.31 -12.02
C TYR A 202 -20.78 -6.30 -11.83
N TYR A 203 -20.61 -5.12 -12.41
CA TYR A 203 -21.70 -4.19 -12.60
C TYR A 203 -22.64 -4.73 -13.68
N THR A 204 -23.91 -4.94 -13.34
CA THR A 204 -24.89 -5.46 -14.27
C THR A 204 -25.47 -4.35 -15.15
N GLY A 205 -25.37 -4.53 -16.47
CA GLY A 205 -25.99 -3.63 -17.46
C GLY A 205 -25.29 -2.27 -17.59
N VAL A 206 -24.07 -2.12 -17.07
CA VAL A 206 -23.27 -0.90 -17.26
C VAL A 206 -22.48 -1.03 -18.56
N HIS A 207 -22.97 -0.34 -19.59
CA HIS A 207 -22.30 -0.20 -20.88
C HIS A 207 -22.06 1.28 -21.13
N ASP A 208 -20.82 1.64 -21.39
CA ASP A 208 -20.40 2.97 -21.81
C ASP A 208 -19.82 2.92 -23.24
N GLY A 209 -19.29 4.04 -23.72
CA GLY A 209 -18.71 4.07 -25.06
C GLY A 209 -17.47 3.17 -25.23
N TYR A 210 -16.87 2.68 -24.16
CA TYR A 210 -15.61 1.94 -24.23
C TYR A 210 -15.81 0.41 -24.21
N ASN A 211 -16.84 -0.11 -23.57
CA ASN A 211 -17.13 -1.54 -23.55
C ASN A 211 -18.33 -1.95 -24.42
N ASP A 212 -18.98 -1.01 -25.11
CA ASP A 212 -20.02 -1.27 -26.09
C ASP A 212 -19.39 -1.50 -27.47
N PRO A 213 -19.44 -2.72 -28.05
CA PRO A 213 -18.87 -3.04 -29.34
C PRO A 213 -19.44 -2.21 -30.53
N ASP A 214 -20.66 -1.67 -30.37
CA ASP A 214 -21.31 -0.83 -31.38
C ASP A 214 -20.92 0.66 -31.26
N SER A 215 -20.18 1.02 -30.22
CA SER A 215 -19.71 2.39 -29.98
C SER A 215 -18.52 2.76 -30.85
N PRO A 216 -18.46 3.99 -31.40
CA PRO A 216 -17.27 4.50 -32.10
C PRO A 216 -16.06 4.66 -31.18
N SER A 217 -16.25 4.69 -29.86
CA SER A 217 -15.21 4.78 -28.84
C SER A 217 -14.85 3.41 -28.24
N TYR A 218 -15.34 2.33 -28.83
CA TYR A 218 -15.11 0.98 -28.33
C TYR A 218 -13.61 0.68 -28.15
N ASP A 219 -13.26 0.19 -26.99
CA ASP A 219 -11.93 -0.30 -26.67
C ASP A 219 -11.89 -1.83 -26.77
N ALA A 220 -11.19 -2.33 -27.79
CA ALA A 220 -11.06 -3.77 -28.02
C ALA A 220 -10.45 -4.54 -26.84
N ASN A 221 -9.69 -3.87 -25.95
CA ASN A 221 -9.14 -4.50 -24.75
C ASN A 221 -10.21 -4.87 -23.72
N THR A 222 -11.40 -4.29 -23.80
CA THR A 222 -12.53 -4.65 -22.93
C THR A 222 -13.25 -5.90 -23.39
N GLU A 223 -13.05 -6.33 -24.62
CA GLU A 223 -13.74 -7.49 -25.21
C GLU A 223 -15.28 -7.41 -25.11
N GLY A 224 -15.82 -6.20 -24.93
CA GLY A 224 -17.26 -5.98 -24.72
C GLY A 224 -17.82 -6.53 -23.42
N LYS A 225 -16.96 -6.82 -22.42
CA LYS A 225 -17.38 -7.38 -21.13
C LYS A 225 -17.89 -6.30 -20.17
N GLU A 226 -18.68 -6.71 -19.21
CA GLU A 226 -19.10 -5.87 -18.08
C GLU A 226 -17.91 -5.50 -17.19
N TYR A 227 -18.03 -4.36 -16.50
CA TYR A 227 -16.99 -3.86 -15.60
C TYR A 227 -16.99 -4.58 -14.27
N PRO A 228 -15.81 -5.02 -13.77
CA PRO A 228 -15.67 -5.55 -12.43
C PRO A 228 -16.08 -4.53 -11.35
N LYS A 229 -16.82 -5.01 -10.36
CA LYS A 229 -17.21 -4.25 -9.16
C LYS A 229 -16.41 -4.70 -7.94
N VAL A 230 -16.32 -6.02 -7.73
CA VAL A 230 -15.55 -6.62 -6.66
C VAL A 230 -14.50 -7.55 -7.26
N VAL A 231 -13.27 -7.34 -6.89
CA VAL A 231 -12.14 -8.18 -7.31
C VAL A 231 -11.38 -8.71 -6.10
N SER A 232 -10.75 -9.87 -6.22
CA SER A 232 -9.98 -10.51 -5.17
C SER A 232 -8.56 -10.80 -5.64
N ILE A 233 -7.59 -10.51 -4.78
CA ILE A 233 -6.18 -10.81 -4.97
C ILE A 233 -5.62 -11.61 -3.78
N PRO A 234 -4.67 -12.54 -3.98
CA PRO A 234 -3.95 -13.15 -2.88
C PRO A 234 -3.09 -12.11 -2.18
N VAL A 235 -3.02 -12.17 -0.85
CA VAL A 235 -2.16 -11.32 0.00
C VAL A 235 -1.47 -12.16 1.05
N GLU A 236 -0.34 -11.67 1.55
CA GLU A 236 0.37 -12.27 2.68
C GLU A 236 0.22 -11.38 3.91
N GLN A 237 0.17 -11.99 5.09
CA GLN A 237 0.07 -11.23 6.34
C GLN A 237 1.29 -10.30 6.50
N GLY A 238 1.05 -9.07 6.96
CA GLY A 238 2.11 -8.09 7.15
C GLY A 238 2.64 -7.45 5.86
N GLU A 239 2.13 -7.85 4.68
CA GLU A 239 2.49 -7.22 3.41
C GLU A 239 1.82 -5.84 3.29
N ASN A 240 2.50 -4.80 3.77
CA ASN A 240 1.94 -3.45 3.88
C ASN A 240 1.75 -2.74 2.55
N MET A 241 2.48 -3.14 1.51
CA MET A 241 2.43 -2.45 0.22
C MET A 241 2.66 -3.40 -0.93
N ASN A 242 1.70 -3.40 -1.85
CA ASN A 242 1.73 -4.18 -3.08
C ASN A 242 1.63 -3.25 -4.29
N TYR A 243 2.34 -3.55 -5.37
CA TYR A 243 2.00 -2.93 -6.65
C TYR A 243 0.82 -3.65 -7.30
N VAL A 244 -0.10 -2.85 -7.81
CA VAL A 244 -1.20 -3.30 -8.65
C VAL A 244 -1.17 -2.57 -9.98
N GLU A 245 -1.41 -3.30 -11.07
CA GLU A 245 -1.65 -2.74 -12.39
C GLU A 245 -3.16 -2.61 -12.57
N ILE A 246 -3.61 -1.41 -12.90
CA ILE A 246 -5.01 -1.06 -13.04
C ILE A 246 -5.26 -0.62 -14.48
N TYR A 247 -6.28 -1.14 -15.13
CA TYR A 247 -6.75 -0.70 -16.43
C TYR A 247 -8.14 -0.08 -16.36
N VAL A 248 -8.24 1.18 -16.82
CA VAL A 248 -9.47 1.97 -16.87
C VAL A 248 -9.60 2.53 -18.28
N PRO A 249 -10.51 2.01 -19.12
CA PRO A 249 -10.58 2.35 -20.55
C PRO A 249 -10.76 3.84 -20.83
N VAL A 250 -11.57 4.56 -20.05
CA VAL A 250 -11.79 6.00 -20.25
C VAL A 250 -10.50 6.83 -20.17
N MET A 251 -9.48 6.33 -19.46
CA MET A 251 -8.21 7.03 -19.33
C MET A 251 -7.42 7.07 -20.64
N GLU A 252 -7.67 6.16 -21.58
CA GLU A 252 -7.10 6.22 -22.94
C GLU A 252 -7.58 7.46 -23.72
N ALA A 253 -8.79 7.95 -23.43
CA ALA A 253 -9.30 9.19 -24.04
C ALA A 253 -8.59 10.45 -23.53
N ILE A 254 -7.94 10.40 -22.37
CA ILE A 254 -7.13 11.49 -21.82
C ILE A 254 -5.76 11.52 -22.49
N GLY A 255 -5.23 10.35 -22.84
CA GLY A 255 -3.95 10.22 -23.52
C GLY A 255 -3.62 8.75 -23.81
N THR A 256 -3.07 8.50 -24.98
CA THR A 256 -2.68 7.14 -25.40
C THR A 256 -1.72 6.51 -24.38
N GLY A 257 -2.03 5.29 -23.92
CA GLY A 257 -1.25 4.55 -22.92
C GLY A 257 -1.55 4.97 -21.47
N GLN A 258 -2.52 5.88 -21.23
CA GLN A 258 -2.91 6.28 -19.88
C GLN A 258 -3.93 5.34 -19.24
N GLY A 259 -4.55 4.45 -20.01
CA GLY A 259 -5.51 3.48 -19.51
C GLY A 259 -4.92 2.49 -18.52
N THR A 260 -3.68 2.09 -18.75
CA THR A 260 -2.94 1.19 -17.83
C THR A 260 -2.04 2.00 -16.91
N GLN A 261 -2.25 1.86 -15.62
CA GLN A 261 -1.48 2.56 -14.58
C GLN A 261 -1.02 1.59 -13.51
N ILE A 262 0.15 1.87 -12.92
CA ILE A 262 0.63 1.20 -11.73
C ILE A 262 0.31 2.05 -10.51
N ALA A 263 -0.21 1.43 -9.48
CA ALA A 263 -0.46 2.02 -8.18
C ALA A 263 0.12 1.14 -7.07
N ARG A 264 0.40 1.74 -5.91
CA ARG A 264 0.72 1.01 -4.69
C ARG A 264 -0.57 0.82 -3.91
N LEU A 265 -0.95 -0.43 -3.67
CA LEU A 265 -2.03 -0.78 -2.75
C LEU A 265 -1.44 -0.88 -1.34
N SER A 266 -1.85 0.01 -0.48
CA SER A 266 -1.50 -0.01 0.95
C SER A 266 -2.62 -0.68 1.74
N ILE A 267 -2.24 -1.50 2.69
CA ILE A 267 -3.11 -2.22 3.61
C ILE A 267 -2.74 -1.77 5.03
N ASP A 268 -3.71 -1.29 5.78
CA ASP A 268 -3.54 -0.97 7.19
C ASP A 268 -3.91 -2.18 8.04
N TRP A 269 -2.93 -3.00 8.37
CA TRP A 269 -3.11 -4.22 9.16
C TRP A 269 -3.54 -3.92 10.61
N ASP A 270 -3.22 -2.75 11.14
CA ASP A 270 -3.62 -2.34 12.50
C ASP A 270 -5.13 -2.07 12.57
N SER A 271 -5.77 -1.82 11.42
CA SER A 271 -7.21 -1.64 11.31
C SER A 271 -7.99 -2.95 11.13
N LEU A 272 -7.30 -4.11 11.10
CA LEU A 272 -7.93 -5.40 10.83
C LEU A 272 -8.95 -5.75 11.92
N GLN A 273 -10.19 -5.97 11.54
CA GLN A 273 -11.29 -6.31 12.43
C GLN A 273 -12.09 -7.48 11.86
N ALA A 274 -12.49 -8.42 12.72
CA ALA A 274 -13.41 -9.48 12.30
C ALA A 274 -14.70 -8.85 11.76
N GLU A 275 -15.15 -9.32 10.60
CA GLU A 275 -16.46 -8.93 10.05
C GLU A 275 -17.54 -9.43 11.02
N THR A 276 -18.24 -8.50 11.66
CA THR A 276 -19.34 -8.87 12.54
C THR A 276 -20.53 -9.23 11.65
N ASP A 277 -20.96 -10.48 11.71
CA ASP A 277 -22.28 -10.84 11.21
C ASP A 277 -23.31 -9.93 11.89
N ASP A 278 -23.78 -8.91 11.18
CA ASP A 278 -24.96 -8.16 11.65
C ASP A 278 -26.19 -9.05 11.42
N PRO A 279 -26.80 -9.64 12.47
CA PRO A 279 -28.01 -10.44 12.32
C PRO A 279 -29.26 -9.55 12.16
N GLY A 280 -29.12 -8.47 11.41
CA GLY A 280 -30.15 -7.45 11.29
C GLY A 280 -30.71 -7.29 9.89
N THR A 281 -31.41 -8.29 9.37
CA THR A 281 -32.65 -8.10 8.57
C THR A 281 -33.36 -9.43 8.40
N GLU A 282 -33.96 -9.93 9.48
CA GLU A 282 -35.24 -10.64 9.32
C GLU A 282 -36.35 -9.57 9.37
N ASP A 283 -36.91 -9.22 8.20
CA ASP A 283 -38.35 -8.93 8.02
C ASP A 283 -38.71 -8.95 6.53
#